data_564afb0113265fd5e9a194575a668d6a
#
_entry.id   564afb0113265fd5e9a194575a668d6a
#
_cell.length_a   1.000
_cell.length_b   1.000
_cell.length_c   1.000
_cell.angle_alpha   90.00
_cell.angle_beta   90.00
_cell.angle_gamma   90.00
#
_symmetry.space_group_name_H-M   'P 1'
#
loop_
_entity.id
_entity.type
_entity.pdbx_description
1 polymer ?
#
loop_
_entity_poly.entity_id
_entity_poly.type
_entity_poly.pdbx_seq_one_letter_code
_entity_poly.pdbx_strand_id
1 'polypeptide(L)'
;CVYDGMGVSTSVFLNGCPFSCPWCCNPETLYSSPLFFIDNQKCIKEKGLSSSLCRKCIRNGGFDTLECCPFGVSEATSRLLSVEELANYLLRDKDLFYLSGGGVTFSGGEPIIHIPNLLPLLEILNSEQINCTMETTLYCKNDRGILGIIPYVDEWIVDLKLQQENYREDYDDVIMHNLQILRDSIANILYRLVFIDSM
;
A
#
# COMPACT_ATOMS: atom_id res chain seq x y z
N CYS A 1 1.85 -9.14 -8.20
CA CYS A 1 2.38 -10.47 -7.87
C CYS A 1 1.41 -11.54 -8.37
N VAL A 2 1.90 -12.74 -8.72
CA VAL A 2 1.07 -13.82 -9.31
C VAL A 2 0.12 -14.45 -8.28
N TYR A 3 0.30 -14.13 -7.00
CA TYR A 3 -0.42 -14.75 -5.88
C TYR A 3 -1.27 -13.75 -5.07
N ASP A 4 -1.41 -12.52 -5.53
CA ASP A 4 -2.07 -11.46 -4.76
C ASP A 4 -3.47 -11.18 -5.35
N GLY A 5 -4.39 -12.10 -5.15
CA GLY A 5 -5.78 -12.04 -5.60
C GLY A 5 -6.10 -12.97 -6.76
N MET A 6 -7.39 -13.08 -7.09
CA MET A 6 -7.88 -13.90 -8.19
C MET A 6 -7.78 -13.16 -9.53
N GLY A 7 -7.57 -13.91 -10.63
CA GLY A 7 -7.57 -13.36 -11.97
C GLY A 7 -6.47 -12.32 -12.22
N VAL A 8 -6.73 -11.39 -13.14
CA VAL A 8 -5.86 -10.22 -13.39
C VAL A 8 -6.30 -9.08 -12.49
N SER A 9 -5.40 -8.60 -11.64
CA SER A 9 -5.69 -7.57 -10.66
C SER A 9 -4.73 -6.39 -10.77
N THR A 10 -5.22 -5.19 -10.45
CA THR A 10 -4.39 -4.01 -10.26
C THR A 10 -4.06 -3.88 -8.79
N SER A 11 -2.77 -3.90 -8.44
CA SER A 11 -2.31 -3.71 -7.06
C SER A 11 -2.14 -2.23 -6.74
N VAL A 12 -2.78 -1.78 -5.67
CA VAL A 12 -2.66 -0.43 -5.11
C VAL A 12 -1.80 -0.50 -3.86
N PHE A 13 -0.57 0.03 -3.96
CA PHE A 13 0.36 0.10 -2.85
C PHE A 13 0.17 1.40 -2.07
N LEU A 14 -0.30 1.30 -0.82
CA LEU A 14 -0.52 2.45 0.05
C LEU A 14 0.71 2.73 0.92
N ASN A 15 1.05 4.00 1.08
CA ASN A 15 2.18 4.42 1.90
C ASN A 15 1.80 4.44 3.38
N GLY A 16 2.77 4.11 4.23
CA GLY A 16 2.64 4.04 5.68
C GLY A 16 2.47 2.60 6.19
N CYS A 17 3.40 2.21 7.06
CA CYS A 17 3.35 0.91 7.74
C CYS A 17 3.79 1.09 9.19
N PRO A 18 3.12 0.49 10.17
CA PRO A 18 3.53 0.53 11.56
C PRO A 18 4.74 -0.38 11.87
N PHE A 19 5.18 -1.15 10.88
CA PHE A 19 6.28 -2.12 11.00
C PHE A 19 7.49 -1.72 10.16
N SER A 20 8.65 -2.30 10.49
CA SER A 20 9.91 -2.18 9.77
C SER A 20 10.55 -3.55 9.58
N CYS A 21 9.83 -4.45 8.92
CA CYS A 21 10.29 -5.83 8.71
C CYS A 21 11.60 -5.85 7.91
N PRO A 22 12.66 -6.54 8.38
CA PRO A 22 13.94 -6.61 7.67
C PRO A 22 13.84 -7.23 6.28
N TRP A 23 12.82 -8.02 6.03
CA TRP A 23 12.53 -8.66 4.73
C TRP A 23 11.44 -7.95 3.93
N CYS A 24 11.11 -6.70 4.22
CA CYS A 24 10.07 -5.98 3.51
C CYS A 24 10.37 -5.91 2.00
N CYS A 25 9.44 -6.39 1.18
CA CYS A 25 9.58 -6.33 -0.27
C CYS A 25 9.29 -4.94 -0.85
N ASN A 26 8.59 -4.09 -0.08
CA ASN A 26 8.16 -2.74 -0.51
C ASN A 26 8.64 -1.68 0.50
N PRO A 27 9.96 -1.55 0.74
CA PRO A 27 10.48 -0.64 1.77
C PRO A 27 10.15 0.84 1.49
N GLU A 28 9.87 1.19 0.24
CA GLU A 28 9.44 2.52 -0.18
C GLU A 28 8.07 2.91 0.38
N THR A 29 7.26 1.94 0.78
CA THR A 29 5.91 2.17 1.35
C THR A 29 5.90 2.28 2.88
N LEU A 30 7.02 2.12 3.55
CA LEU A 30 7.09 2.19 5.02
C LEU A 30 6.73 3.57 5.57
N TYR A 31 7.03 4.63 4.82
CA TYR A 31 6.81 6.02 5.23
C TYR A 31 5.52 6.56 4.65
N SER A 32 4.82 7.42 5.39
CA SER A 32 3.60 8.08 4.91
C SER A 32 3.86 9.11 3.82
N SER A 33 5.09 9.62 3.73
CA SER A 33 5.52 10.55 2.70
C SER A 33 6.24 9.81 1.57
N PRO A 34 6.11 10.27 0.33
CA PRO A 34 6.86 9.72 -0.80
C PRO A 34 8.36 9.75 -0.56
N LEU A 35 9.05 8.67 -0.89
CA LEU A 35 10.49 8.68 -1.06
C LEU A 35 10.83 9.10 -2.50
N PHE A 36 12.10 9.34 -2.77
CA PHE A 36 12.56 9.74 -4.09
C PHE A 36 13.70 8.84 -4.55
N PHE A 37 13.55 8.26 -5.73
CA PHE A 37 14.67 7.70 -6.46
C PHE A 37 15.51 8.82 -7.05
N ILE A 38 16.83 8.72 -6.93
CA ILE A 38 17.77 9.71 -7.45
C ILE A 38 18.72 9.02 -8.44
N ASP A 39 18.59 9.38 -9.72
CA ASP A 39 19.52 8.97 -10.76
C ASP A 39 20.71 9.94 -10.83
N ASN A 40 21.81 9.56 -10.19
CA ASN A 40 23.02 10.37 -10.14
C ASN A 40 23.63 10.61 -11.53
N GLN A 41 23.45 9.71 -12.49
CA GLN A 41 24.01 9.85 -13.83
C GLN A 41 23.35 10.97 -14.64
N LYS A 42 22.08 11.26 -14.33
CA LYS A 42 21.33 12.38 -14.94
C LYS A 42 21.62 13.71 -14.24
N CYS A 43 22.19 13.71 -13.03
CA CYS A 43 22.40 14.93 -12.27
C CYS A 43 23.40 15.88 -12.95
N ILE A 44 22.96 17.09 -13.29
CA ILE A 44 23.83 18.08 -13.92
C ILE A 44 24.94 18.55 -13.01
N LYS A 45 24.75 18.51 -11.68
CA LYS A 45 25.81 18.83 -10.70
C LYS A 45 26.95 17.83 -10.72
N GLU A 46 26.66 16.55 -10.90
CA GLU A 46 27.69 15.52 -11.04
C GLU A 46 28.55 15.73 -12.31
N LYS A 47 28.01 16.45 -13.29
CA LYS A 47 28.70 16.85 -14.52
C LYS A 47 29.37 18.23 -14.41
N GLY A 48 29.48 18.79 -13.21
CA GLY A 48 30.09 20.10 -12.98
C GLY A 48 29.22 21.29 -13.40
N LEU A 49 27.96 21.05 -13.76
CA LEU A 49 27.02 22.10 -14.17
C LEU A 49 26.08 22.46 -13.02
N SER A 50 25.51 23.67 -13.04
CA SER A 50 24.53 24.11 -12.06
C SER A 50 23.44 24.96 -12.71
N SER A 51 22.23 24.92 -12.10
CA SER A 51 21.08 25.73 -12.49
C SER A 51 20.49 26.39 -11.25
N SER A 52 19.82 27.53 -11.42
CA SER A 52 19.05 28.18 -10.36
C SER A 52 17.97 27.25 -9.78
N LEU A 53 17.45 26.32 -10.58
CA LEU A 53 16.51 25.28 -10.17
C LEU A 53 17.11 24.27 -9.19
N CYS A 54 18.43 24.07 -9.22
CA CYS A 54 19.12 23.19 -8.27
C CYS A 54 19.08 23.68 -6.82
N ARG A 55 18.68 24.93 -6.55
CA ARG A 55 18.52 25.45 -5.18
C ARG A 55 17.37 24.78 -4.45
N LYS A 56 16.31 24.36 -5.20
CA LYS A 56 15.14 23.64 -4.67
C LYS A 56 15.35 22.11 -4.63
N CYS A 57 16.54 21.65 -4.97
CA CYS A 57 16.83 20.22 -5.05
C CYS A 57 16.81 19.58 -3.67
N ILE A 58 16.18 18.43 -3.55
CA ILE A 58 16.12 17.60 -2.34
C ILE A 58 17.51 17.31 -1.75
N ARG A 59 18.55 17.17 -2.59
CA ARG A 59 19.94 16.98 -2.18
C ARG A 59 20.54 18.18 -1.42
N ASN A 60 19.91 19.36 -1.53
CA ASN A 60 20.35 20.58 -0.85
C ASN A 60 19.46 20.89 0.38
N GLY A 61 18.63 19.96 0.84
CA GLY A 61 17.69 20.19 1.93
C GLY A 61 16.52 21.11 1.56
N GLY A 62 16.31 21.36 0.28
CA GLY A 62 15.13 22.05 -0.25
C GLY A 62 13.96 21.05 -0.28
N PHE A 63 13.10 21.15 0.71
CA PHE A 63 11.91 20.31 0.81
C PHE A 63 10.71 21.00 0.15
N ASP A 64 10.71 21.07 -1.16
CA ASP A 64 9.44 21.16 -1.85
C ASP A 64 9.10 19.76 -2.32
N THR A 65 8.34 19.05 -1.49
CA THR A 65 8.12 17.60 -1.52
C THR A 65 7.30 17.11 -2.71
N LEU A 66 6.90 17.99 -3.61
CA LEU A 66 6.04 17.68 -4.75
C LEU A 66 6.71 18.00 -6.11
N GLU A 67 7.83 18.68 -6.14
CA GLU A 67 8.51 19.01 -7.39
C GLU A 67 9.65 18.04 -7.68
N CYS A 68 9.41 17.08 -8.57
CA CYS A 68 10.47 16.29 -9.17
C CYS A 68 11.49 17.19 -9.85
N CYS A 69 12.75 16.78 -9.87
CA CYS A 69 13.82 17.50 -10.55
C CYS A 69 13.45 17.71 -12.04
N PRO A 70 13.47 18.92 -12.58
CA PRO A 70 13.09 19.21 -13.97
C PRO A 70 14.02 18.53 -15.00
N PHE A 71 15.15 18.01 -14.55
CA PHE A 71 16.09 17.23 -15.36
C PHE A 71 15.87 15.70 -15.27
N GLY A 72 14.76 15.27 -14.64
CA GLY A 72 14.43 13.85 -14.51
C GLY A 72 15.41 13.04 -13.64
N VAL A 73 16.10 13.70 -12.71
CA VAL A 73 17.06 13.06 -11.79
C VAL A 73 16.38 12.42 -10.61
N SER A 74 15.27 12.99 -10.16
CA SER A 74 14.49 12.48 -9.03
C SER A 74 13.07 12.14 -9.47
N GLU A 75 12.60 10.98 -9.02
CA GLU A 75 11.25 10.49 -9.25
C GLU A 75 10.66 10.08 -7.91
N ALA A 76 9.45 10.56 -7.62
CA ALA A 76 8.74 10.18 -6.41
C ALA A 76 8.25 8.73 -6.52
N THR A 77 8.38 7.97 -5.43
CA THR A 77 7.92 6.57 -5.36
C THR A 77 6.41 6.43 -5.33
N SER A 78 5.71 7.51 -4.94
CA SER A 78 4.25 7.52 -4.85
C SER A 78 3.68 8.90 -5.15
N ARG A 79 2.36 8.96 -5.35
CA ARG A 79 1.60 10.18 -5.61
C ARG A 79 0.43 10.28 -4.65
N LEU A 80 0.07 11.49 -4.26
CA LEU A 80 -1.19 11.75 -3.56
C LEU A 80 -2.31 11.84 -4.60
N LEU A 81 -3.32 11.02 -4.43
CA LEU A 81 -4.52 11.00 -5.28
C LEU A 81 -5.75 11.17 -4.40
N SER A 82 -6.80 11.81 -4.94
CA SER A 82 -8.11 11.76 -4.32
C SER A 82 -8.76 10.38 -4.54
N VAL A 83 -9.80 10.08 -3.77
CA VAL A 83 -10.57 8.83 -3.93
C VAL A 83 -11.14 8.73 -5.34
N GLU A 84 -11.65 9.84 -5.88
CA GLU A 84 -12.24 9.90 -7.22
C GLU A 84 -11.19 9.70 -8.32
N GLU A 85 -10.00 10.31 -8.16
CA GLU A 85 -8.90 10.12 -9.10
C GLU A 85 -8.45 8.67 -9.15
N LEU A 86 -8.29 8.04 -7.98
CA LEU A 86 -7.89 6.64 -7.89
C LEU A 86 -8.99 5.71 -8.44
N ALA A 87 -10.25 5.95 -8.09
CA ALA A 87 -11.37 5.18 -8.63
C ALA A 87 -11.41 5.27 -10.17
N ASN A 88 -11.31 6.48 -10.73
CA ASN A 88 -11.30 6.68 -12.18
C ASN A 88 -10.11 5.98 -12.85
N TYR A 89 -8.96 5.92 -12.17
CA TYR A 89 -7.80 5.18 -12.69
C TYR A 89 -8.07 3.68 -12.74
N LEU A 90 -8.59 3.10 -11.67
CA LEU A 90 -8.88 1.67 -11.54
C LEU A 90 -9.99 1.20 -12.48
N LEU A 91 -11.02 2.02 -12.66
CA LEU A 91 -12.15 1.71 -13.53
C LEU A 91 -11.79 1.60 -15.02
N ARG A 92 -10.61 2.05 -15.46
CA ARG A 92 -10.12 1.85 -16.83
C ARG A 92 -9.93 0.39 -17.17
N ASP A 93 -9.59 -0.44 -16.17
CA ASP A 93 -9.30 -1.86 -16.35
C ASP A 93 -10.53 -2.74 -16.04
N LYS A 94 -11.71 -2.14 -15.87
CA LYS A 94 -12.95 -2.82 -15.47
C LYS A 94 -13.27 -4.04 -16.33
N ASP A 95 -13.20 -3.90 -17.66
CA ASP A 95 -13.51 -5.00 -18.58
C ASP A 95 -12.52 -6.17 -18.40
N LEU A 96 -11.26 -5.86 -18.10
CA LEU A 96 -10.24 -6.86 -17.84
C LEU A 96 -10.51 -7.61 -16.55
N PHE A 97 -10.94 -6.91 -15.52
CA PHE A 97 -11.34 -7.51 -14.23
C PHE A 97 -12.52 -8.48 -14.43
N TYR A 98 -13.54 -8.08 -15.15
CA TYR A 98 -14.68 -8.95 -15.46
C TYR A 98 -14.29 -10.19 -16.24
N LEU A 99 -13.50 -10.05 -17.30
CA LEU A 99 -13.10 -11.16 -18.14
C LEU A 99 -12.23 -12.19 -17.43
N SER A 100 -11.41 -11.74 -16.47
CA SER A 100 -10.46 -12.61 -15.77
C SER A 100 -10.98 -13.11 -14.41
N GLY A 101 -12.06 -12.55 -13.89
CA GLY A 101 -12.47 -12.73 -12.49
C GLY A 101 -11.55 -12.06 -11.49
N GLY A 102 -10.74 -11.10 -11.92
CA GLY A 102 -9.82 -10.33 -11.10
C GLY A 102 -10.45 -9.07 -10.50
N GLY A 103 -9.61 -8.09 -10.14
CA GLY A 103 -10.09 -6.87 -9.49
C GLY A 103 -8.99 -5.97 -8.97
N VAL A 104 -9.14 -5.45 -7.76
CA VAL A 104 -8.19 -4.55 -7.12
C VAL A 104 -7.63 -5.18 -5.84
N THR A 105 -6.31 -5.24 -5.72
CA THR A 105 -5.64 -5.67 -4.50
C THR A 105 -5.04 -4.47 -3.78
N PHE A 106 -5.46 -4.22 -2.56
CA PHE A 106 -4.89 -3.20 -1.68
C PHE A 106 -3.78 -3.80 -0.85
N SER A 107 -2.58 -3.24 -0.96
CA SER A 107 -1.34 -3.71 -0.34
C SER A 107 -0.40 -2.51 -0.05
N GLY A 108 0.91 -2.74 -0.03
CA GLY A 108 1.96 -1.72 0.10
C GLY A 108 2.58 -1.71 1.48
N GLY A 109 2.30 -0.68 2.28
CA GLY A 109 2.59 -0.63 3.71
C GLY A 109 1.54 -1.44 4.49
N GLU A 110 0.69 -0.77 5.27
CA GLU A 110 -0.45 -1.43 5.92
C GLU A 110 -1.76 -0.74 5.48
N PRO A 111 -2.53 -1.33 4.57
CA PRO A 111 -3.68 -0.65 3.97
C PRO A 111 -4.80 -0.33 4.96
N ILE A 112 -5.04 -1.16 5.97
CA ILE A 112 -6.16 -0.94 6.91
C ILE A 112 -5.96 0.26 7.85
N ILE A 113 -4.76 0.84 7.93
CA ILE A 113 -4.60 2.13 8.64
C ILE A 113 -5.26 3.29 7.88
N HIS A 114 -5.58 3.09 6.60
CA HIS A 114 -6.21 4.07 5.71
C HIS A 114 -7.72 3.86 5.54
N ILE A 115 -8.37 3.05 6.36
CA ILE A 115 -9.80 2.74 6.29
C ILE A 115 -10.69 3.98 6.03
N PRO A 116 -10.50 5.14 6.68
CA PRO A 116 -11.33 6.32 6.42
C PRO A 116 -11.34 6.79 4.97
N ASN A 117 -10.24 6.59 4.24
CA ASN A 117 -10.10 6.94 2.83
C ASN A 117 -10.44 5.74 1.92
N LEU A 118 -10.20 4.51 2.39
CA LEU A 118 -10.49 3.30 1.64
C LEU A 118 -11.98 3.00 1.55
N LEU A 119 -12.75 3.24 2.60
CA LEU A 119 -14.17 2.91 2.63
C LEU A 119 -14.93 3.54 1.45
N PRO A 120 -14.83 4.86 1.17
CA PRO A 120 -15.49 5.45 0.01
C PRO A 120 -15.03 4.85 -1.33
N LEU A 121 -13.75 4.50 -1.46
CA LEU A 121 -13.23 3.85 -2.65
C LEU A 121 -13.80 2.44 -2.83
N LEU A 122 -13.83 1.65 -1.77
CA LEU A 122 -14.41 0.31 -1.76
C LEU A 122 -15.90 0.32 -2.12
N GLU A 123 -16.65 1.31 -1.62
CA GLU A 123 -18.07 1.52 -1.98
C GLU A 123 -18.25 1.77 -3.48
N ILE A 124 -17.37 2.62 -4.07
CA ILE A 124 -17.38 2.87 -5.52
C ILE A 124 -17.08 1.58 -6.29
N LEU A 125 -16.01 0.86 -5.94
CA LEU A 125 -15.60 -0.36 -6.62
C LEU A 125 -16.67 -1.45 -6.52
N ASN A 126 -17.30 -1.59 -5.36
CA ASN A 126 -18.41 -2.53 -5.14
C ASN A 126 -19.65 -2.18 -5.97
N SER A 127 -20.00 -0.88 -6.09
CA SER A 127 -21.10 -0.44 -6.94
C SER A 127 -20.87 -0.78 -8.42
N GLU A 128 -19.62 -0.87 -8.81
CA GLU A 128 -19.16 -1.26 -10.13
C GLU A 128 -18.86 -2.77 -10.24
N GLN A 129 -19.19 -3.55 -9.20
CA GLN A 129 -19.01 -5.01 -9.12
C GLN A 129 -17.54 -5.46 -9.36
N ILE A 130 -16.59 -4.70 -8.89
CA ILE A 130 -15.16 -5.03 -8.96
C ILE A 130 -14.75 -5.73 -7.67
N ASN A 131 -14.15 -6.90 -7.78
CA ASN A 131 -13.63 -7.65 -6.66
C ASN A 131 -12.49 -6.89 -5.97
N CYS A 132 -12.52 -6.87 -4.63
CA CYS A 132 -11.49 -6.22 -3.82
C CYS A 132 -10.79 -7.24 -2.92
N THR A 133 -9.47 -7.29 -3.00
CA THR A 133 -8.61 -8.09 -2.12
C THR A 133 -7.86 -7.15 -1.17
N MET A 134 -7.79 -7.50 0.11
CA MET A 134 -7.08 -6.75 1.13
C MET A 134 -5.90 -7.56 1.67
N GLU A 135 -4.68 -7.12 1.38
CA GLU A 135 -3.45 -7.73 1.88
C GLU A 135 -2.96 -6.95 3.10
N THR A 136 -3.05 -7.54 4.29
CA THR A 136 -2.88 -6.82 5.56
C THR A 136 -2.28 -7.70 6.66
N THR A 137 -1.60 -7.08 7.63
CA THR A 137 -1.23 -7.73 8.89
C THR A 137 -2.35 -7.74 9.91
N LEU A 138 -3.45 -7.06 9.65
CA LEU A 138 -4.55 -6.77 10.59
C LEU A 138 -4.17 -5.89 11.79
N TYR A 139 -3.01 -5.24 11.78
CA TYR A 139 -2.64 -4.36 12.89
C TYR A 139 -3.29 -2.98 12.74
N CYS A 140 -4.51 -2.87 13.24
CA CYS A 140 -5.29 -1.62 13.30
C CYS A 140 -6.14 -1.60 14.58
N LYS A 141 -6.17 -0.46 15.26
CA LYS A 141 -6.96 -0.26 16.49
C LYS A 141 -8.35 0.33 16.23
N ASN A 142 -8.82 0.25 14.99
CA ASN A 142 -10.13 0.76 14.57
C ASN A 142 -11.10 -0.38 14.21
N ASP A 143 -11.61 -1.06 15.21
CA ASP A 143 -12.53 -2.20 15.05
C ASP A 143 -13.77 -1.86 14.22
N ARG A 144 -14.35 -0.67 14.48
CA ARG A 144 -15.52 -0.20 13.72
C ARG A 144 -15.21 0.02 12.25
N GLY A 145 -14.01 0.49 11.99
CA GLY A 145 -13.52 0.66 10.62
C GLY A 145 -13.38 -0.68 9.92
N ILE A 146 -12.77 -1.67 10.57
CA ILE A 146 -12.64 -3.03 10.02
C ILE A 146 -14.01 -3.62 9.72
N LEU A 147 -14.94 -3.59 10.69
CA LEU A 147 -16.32 -4.03 10.49
C LEU A 147 -17.00 -3.32 9.32
N GLY A 148 -16.72 -2.03 9.13
CA GLY A 148 -17.30 -1.22 8.07
C GLY A 148 -16.84 -1.59 6.66
N ILE A 149 -15.62 -2.12 6.50
CA ILE A 149 -15.07 -2.48 5.18
C ILE A 149 -15.26 -3.96 4.82
N ILE A 150 -15.56 -4.85 5.79
CA ILE A 150 -15.77 -6.28 5.53
C ILE A 150 -16.74 -6.55 4.38
N PRO A 151 -17.91 -5.87 4.28
CA PRO A 151 -18.87 -6.14 3.21
C PRO A 151 -18.38 -5.82 1.79
N TYR A 152 -17.28 -5.08 1.68
CA TYR A 152 -16.72 -4.59 0.41
C TYR A 152 -15.40 -5.27 0.02
N VAL A 153 -14.94 -6.23 0.82
CA VAL A 153 -13.69 -6.97 0.58
C VAL A 153 -14.00 -8.43 0.35
N ASP A 154 -13.77 -8.91 -0.87
CA ASP A 154 -14.07 -10.28 -1.30
C ASP A 154 -13.06 -11.30 -0.76
N GLU A 155 -11.80 -10.89 -0.58
CA GLU A 155 -10.73 -11.75 -0.07
C GLU A 155 -9.80 -10.97 0.86
N TRP A 156 -9.50 -11.56 1.99
CA TRP A 156 -8.53 -11.07 2.96
C TRP A 156 -7.28 -11.94 2.93
N ILE A 157 -6.14 -11.39 2.52
CA ILE A 157 -4.84 -12.05 2.63
C ILE A 157 -4.18 -11.55 3.92
N VAL A 158 -4.26 -12.38 4.95
CA VAL A 158 -3.75 -12.03 6.28
C VAL A 158 -2.31 -12.52 6.42
N ASP A 159 -1.38 -11.59 6.45
CA ASP A 159 0.05 -11.83 6.59
C ASP A 159 0.45 -11.89 8.06
N LEU A 160 0.45 -13.10 8.62
CA LEU A 160 0.79 -13.33 10.02
C LEU A 160 2.31 -13.23 10.22
N LYS A 161 2.72 -12.24 10.99
CA LYS A 161 4.12 -12.00 11.35
C LYS A 161 4.42 -12.74 12.65
N LEU A 162 4.89 -13.98 12.55
CA LEU A 162 5.23 -14.78 13.71
C LEU A 162 6.59 -14.38 14.28
N GLN A 163 6.62 -14.15 15.59
CA GLN A 163 7.80 -13.96 16.44
C GLN A 163 8.88 -13.01 15.93
N GLN A 164 8.81 -11.75 16.34
CA GLN A 164 9.96 -10.86 16.21
C GLN A 164 10.05 -9.88 17.38
N GLU A 165 11.24 -9.79 17.94
CA GLU A 165 11.62 -8.90 19.03
C GLU A 165 11.41 -7.40 18.75
N ASN A 166 11.08 -7.06 17.48
CA ASN A 166 10.93 -5.69 16.99
C ASN A 166 9.47 -5.26 16.76
N TYR A 167 8.48 -6.10 17.10
CA TYR A 167 7.08 -5.71 16.98
C TYR A 167 6.61 -5.00 18.25
N ARG A 168 5.50 -4.26 18.11
CA ARG A 168 4.87 -3.57 19.25
C ARG A 168 4.40 -4.60 20.27
N GLU A 169 4.48 -4.24 21.55
CA GLU A 169 4.10 -5.13 22.67
C GLU A 169 2.64 -5.60 22.57
N ASP A 170 1.76 -4.79 21.96
CA ASP A 170 0.34 -5.10 21.77
C ASP A 170 0.00 -5.78 20.43
N TYR A 171 1.01 -6.22 19.67
CA TYR A 171 0.84 -6.76 18.33
C TYR A 171 -0.08 -7.98 18.31
N ASP A 172 0.21 -8.98 19.11
CA ASP A 172 -0.53 -10.23 19.14
C ASP A 172 -1.99 -10.02 19.57
N ASP A 173 -2.21 -9.19 20.59
CA ASP A 173 -3.55 -8.89 21.10
C ASP A 173 -4.41 -8.20 20.05
N VAL A 174 -3.86 -7.18 19.36
CA VAL A 174 -4.58 -6.44 18.32
C VAL A 174 -4.91 -7.32 17.13
N ILE A 175 -3.94 -8.12 16.67
CA ILE A 175 -4.16 -8.99 15.50
C ILE A 175 -5.15 -10.11 15.82
N MET A 176 -5.00 -10.78 16.97
CA MET A 176 -5.91 -11.84 17.36
C MET A 176 -7.33 -11.33 17.55
N HIS A 177 -7.51 -10.13 18.10
CA HIS A 177 -8.81 -9.49 18.19
C HIS A 177 -9.42 -9.23 16.82
N ASN A 178 -8.68 -8.59 15.90
CA ASN A 178 -9.15 -8.29 14.55
C ASN A 178 -9.39 -9.54 13.71
N LEU A 179 -8.55 -10.56 13.89
CA LEU A 179 -8.74 -11.85 13.25
C LEU A 179 -10.03 -12.52 13.71
N GLN A 180 -10.38 -12.40 15.01
CA GLN A 180 -11.66 -12.91 15.51
C GLN A 180 -12.83 -12.18 14.86
N ILE A 181 -12.76 -10.86 14.70
CA ILE A 181 -13.78 -10.07 13.97
C ILE A 181 -13.99 -10.61 12.55
N LEU A 182 -12.90 -10.86 11.80
CA LEU A 182 -13.01 -11.42 10.46
C LEU A 182 -13.61 -12.84 10.47
N ARG A 183 -13.20 -13.69 11.40
CA ARG A 183 -13.68 -15.08 11.53
C ARG A 183 -15.15 -15.17 11.90
N ASP A 184 -15.64 -14.23 12.69
CA ASP A 184 -17.05 -14.14 13.08
C ASP A 184 -17.94 -13.54 11.99
N SER A 185 -17.32 -13.07 10.90
CA SER A 185 -17.98 -12.53 9.71
C SER A 185 -18.03 -13.57 8.57
N ILE A 186 -18.56 -13.15 7.42
CA ILE A 186 -18.55 -13.95 6.18
C ILE A 186 -17.27 -13.77 5.36
N ALA A 187 -16.21 -13.18 5.93
CA ALA A 187 -14.97 -12.88 5.24
C ALA A 187 -14.28 -14.15 4.71
N ASN A 188 -13.84 -14.11 3.47
CA ASN A 188 -12.94 -15.12 2.91
C ASN A 188 -11.51 -14.79 3.30
N ILE A 189 -10.83 -15.67 4.05
CA ILE A 189 -9.52 -15.40 4.64
C ILE A 189 -8.49 -16.40 4.13
N LEU A 190 -7.46 -15.87 3.48
CA LEU A 190 -6.23 -16.58 3.14
C LEU A 190 -5.13 -16.17 4.13
N TYR A 191 -4.50 -17.13 4.79
CA TYR A 191 -3.37 -16.86 5.67
C TYR A 191 -2.06 -16.99 4.93
N ARG A 192 -1.18 -16.00 5.11
CA ARG A 192 0.18 -16.01 4.59
C ARG A 192 1.18 -15.96 5.74
N LEU A 193 2.20 -16.80 5.65
CA LEU A 193 3.29 -16.91 6.62
C LEU A 193 4.62 -16.74 5.88
N VAL A 194 5.48 -15.88 6.39
CA VAL A 194 6.84 -15.71 5.88
C VAL A 194 7.78 -16.52 6.77
N PHE A 195 8.42 -17.51 6.18
CA PHE A 195 9.50 -18.26 6.83
C PHE A 195 10.83 -17.69 6.37
N ILE A 196 11.66 -17.32 7.34
CA ILE A 196 13.03 -16.84 7.09
C ILE A 196 13.93 -17.92 7.63
N ASP A 197 14.75 -18.48 6.73
CA ASP A 197 15.82 -19.37 7.16
C ASP A 197 16.85 -18.53 7.94
N SER A 198 17.31 -19.06 9.07
CA SER A 198 18.24 -18.36 9.95
C SER A 198 19.49 -17.93 9.14
N MET A 199 19.67 -16.62 9.01
CA MET A 199 20.93 -16.06 8.54
C MET A 199 22.04 -16.28 9.56
#